data_9cfb86ec37d82563b44fd9574a058f84
#
_entry.id   9cfb86ec37d82563b44fd9574a058f84
#
_cell.length_a   1.000
_cell.length_b   1.000
_cell.length_c   1.000
_cell.angle_alpha   90.00
_cell.angle_beta   90.00
_cell.angle_gamma   90.00
#
_symmetry.space_group_name_H-M   'P 1'
#
loop_
_entity.id
_entity.type
_entity.pdbx_description
1 polymer ?
#
loop_
_entity_poly.entity_id
_entity_poly.type
_entity_poly.pdbx_seq_one_letter_code
_entity_poly.pdbx_strand_id
1 'polypeptide(L)'
;MDIKFEIEPIFKIEFFKIKCIKFKEKKLAIEKVLKQYPEVPFPNFVSNRNKCNINAEFKEIFKDEFNLIQTKYNSKILLQRVWSVVYHKGDYHVPHNHSSTGYCGILYLDMKPDSPKTTYIQPWNNQEDRSVLYTPQVKP
;
A
#
# COMPACT_ATOMS: atom_id res chain seq x y z
N MET A 1 -24.09 -36.35 24.81
CA MET A 1 -22.75 -36.18 24.16
C MET A 1 -22.79 -34.83 23.48
N ASP A 2 -22.19 -33.80 24.11
CA ASP A 2 -22.24 -32.42 23.56
C ASP A 2 -21.13 -32.31 22.53
N ILE A 3 -21.52 -32.11 21.29
CA ILE A 3 -20.61 -31.84 20.19
C ILE A 3 -20.16 -30.39 20.35
N LYS A 4 -18.92 -30.16 20.71
CA LYS A 4 -18.29 -28.84 20.66
C LYS A 4 -17.82 -28.58 19.24
N PHE A 5 -18.23 -27.44 18.68
CA PHE A 5 -17.79 -26.97 17.39
C PHE A 5 -16.76 -25.86 17.64
N GLU A 6 -15.52 -26.07 17.22
CA GLU A 6 -14.46 -25.07 17.27
C GLU A 6 -14.09 -24.64 15.85
N ILE A 7 -14.03 -23.34 15.60
CA ILE A 7 -13.60 -22.78 14.33
C ILE A 7 -12.20 -22.19 14.52
N GLU A 8 -11.21 -22.81 13.90
CA GLU A 8 -9.87 -22.25 13.82
C GLU A 8 -9.66 -21.59 12.45
N PRO A 9 -9.38 -20.29 12.39
CA PRO A 9 -9.04 -19.65 11.13
C PRO A 9 -7.64 -20.10 10.68
N ILE A 10 -7.57 -20.83 9.57
CA ILE A 10 -6.29 -21.32 9.02
C ILE A 10 -5.53 -20.18 8.32
N PHE A 11 -6.26 -19.22 7.78
CA PHE A 11 -5.66 -18.06 7.11
C PHE A 11 -6.25 -16.76 7.66
N LYS A 12 -5.37 -15.88 8.09
CA LYS A 12 -5.72 -14.55 8.57
C LYS A 12 -5.06 -13.50 7.67
N ILE A 13 -5.88 -12.73 6.97
CA ILE A 13 -5.41 -11.56 6.22
C ILE A 13 -5.56 -10.34 7.11
N GLU A 14 -4.46 -9.70 7.44
CA GLU A 14 -4.45 -8.50 8.26
C GLU A 14 -4.24 -7.25 7.41
N PHE A 15 -5.11 -6.26 7.63
CA PHE A 15 -4.97 -4.93 7.06
C PHE A 15 -4.71 -3.93 8.17
N PHE A 16 -3.66 -3.13 7.98
CA PHE A 16 -3.33 -2.05 8.92
C PHE A 16 -3.66 -0.71 8.28
N LYS A 17 -4.33 0.13 9.04
CA LYS A 17 -4.48 1.54 8.70
C LYS A 17 -3.68 2.34 9.71
N ILE A 18 -2.68 3.05 9.24
CA ILE A 18 -1.85 3.91 10.07
C ILE A 18 -2.21 5.35 9.72
N LYS A 19 -2.62 6.10 10.73
CA LYS A 19 -2.79 7.54 10.58
C LYS A 19 -1.42 8.18 10.61
N CYS A 20 -1.01 8.78 9.51
CA CYS A 20 0.25 9.48 9.41
C CYS A 20 0.26 10.72 10.32
N ILE A 21 1.23 10.78 11.21
CA ILE A 21 1.43 11.93 12.11
C ILE A 21 2.04 13.07 11.29
N LYS A 22 1.53 14.30 11.44
CA LYS A 22 1.99 15.48 10.70
C LYS A 22 1.99 15.28 9.18
N PHE A 23 0.93 14.68 8.65
CA PHE A 23 0.85 14.28 7.25
C PHE A 23 1.18 15.42 6.27
N LYS A 24 0.69 16.63 6.52
CA LYS A 24 0.95 17.78 5.62
C LYS A 24 2.44 18.08 5.47
N GLU A 25 3.18 18.08 6.58
CA GLU A 25 4.63 18.32 6.58
C GLU A 25 5.38 17.19 5.85
N LYS A 26 5.05 15.94 6.18
CA LYS A 26 5.64 14.75 5.57
C LYS A 26 5.32 14.65 4.07
N LYS A 27 4.09 15.01 3.67
CA LYS A 27 3.69 15.11 2.27
C LYS A 27 4.59 16.10 1.52
N LEU A 28 4.75 17.31 2.03
CA LEU A 28 5.63 18.31 1.41
C LEU A 28 7.09 17.82 1.32
N ALA A 29 7.58 17.16 2.35
CA ALA A 29 8.94 16.62 2.36
C ALA A 29 9.14 15.54 1.28
N ILE A 30 8.23 14.57 1.18
CA ILE A 30 8.34 13.51 0.18
C ILE A 30 8.10 14.02 -1.25
N GLU A 31 7.19 14.95 -1.45
CA GLU A 31 6.98 15.58 -2.77
C GLU A 31 8.21 16.35 -3.24
N LYS A 32 8.94 17.01 -2.32
CA LYS A 32 10.21 17.67 -2.64
C LYS A 32 11.27 16.67 -3.10
N VAL A 33 11.31 15.48 -2.48
CA VAL A 33 12.20 14.40 -2.92
C VAL A 33 11.78 13.89 -4.30
N LEU A 34 10.50 13.59 -4.49
CA LEU A 34 9.99 13.03 -5.75
C LEU A 34 10.18 13.98 -6.95
N LYS A 35 10.08 15.29 -6.75
CA LYS A 35 10.33 16.30 -7.81
C LYS A 35 11.73 16.25 -8.41
N GLN A 36 12.69 15.61 -7.75
CA GLN A 36 14.05 15.43 -8.28
C GLN A 36 14.14 14.32 -9.32
N TYR A 37 13.09 13.52 -9.47
CA TYR A 37 13.07 12.36 -10.35
C TYR A 37 12.00 12.54 -11.43
N PRO A 38 12.30 12.21 -12.69
CA PRO A 38 11.34 12.33 -13.77
C PRO A 38 10.20 11.31 -13.60
N GLU A 39 9.03 11.72 -14.02
CA GLU A 39 7.89 10.84 -14.22
C GLU A 39 8.08 10.08 -15.53
N VAL A 40 7.99 8.76 -15.47
CA VAL A 40 8.16 7.88 -16.64
C VAL A 40 7.04 6.83 -16.68
N PRO A 41 6.68 6.33 -17.87
CA PRO A 41 5.72 5.24 -18.00
C PRO A 41 6.10 4.04 -17.13
N PHE A 42 5.11 3.47 -16.46
CA PHE A 42 5.31 2.27 -15.63
C PHE A 42 5.10 1.04 -16.51
N PRO A 43 6.15 0.25 -16.81
CA PRO A 43 6.03 -0.90 -17.68
C PRO A 43 4.94 -1.88 -17.19
N ASN A 44 4.15 -2.40 -18.10
CA ASN A 44 3.05 -3.36 -17.86
C ASN A 44 1.85 -2.80 -17.07
N PHE A 45 1.81 -1.49 -16.78
CA PHE A 45 0.70 -0.83 -16.12
C PHE A 45 0.30 0.43 -16.87
N VAL A 46 -0.99 0.75 -16.86
CA VAL A 46 -1.48 2.01 -17.42
C VAL A 46 -1.37 3.07 -16.33
N SER A 47 -0.16 3.58 -16.12
CA SER A 47 0.17 4.60 -15.13
C SER A 47 1.60 5.07 -15.32
N ASN A 48 1.99 6.11 -14.62
CA ASN A 48 3.35 6.58 -14.57
C ASN A 48 3.96 6.40 -13.18
N ARG A 49 5.27 6.45 -13.08
CA ARG A 49 6.00 6.44 -11.81
C ARG A 49 7.18 7.39 -11.86
N ASN A 50 7.62 7.86 -10.70
CA ASN A 50 8.93 8.45 -10.60
C ASN A 50 10.00 7.36 -10.49
N LYS A 51 10.97 7.38 -11.40
CA LYS A 51 12.10 6.44 -11.37
C LYS A 51 13.09 6.90 -10.29
N CYS A 52 12.88 6.45 -9.07
CA CYS A 52 13.63 6.88 -7.91
C CYS A 52 14.05 5.69 -7.02
N ASN A 53 15.09 5.93 -6.25
CA ASN A 53 15.45 5.10 -5.10
C ASN A 53 15.46 6.02 -3.87
N ILE A 54 14.34 6.07 -3.17
CA ILE A 54 14.09 6.98 -2.05
C ILE A 54 13.91 6.25 -0.71
N ASN A 55 14.45 5.06 -0.60
CA ASN A 55 14.26 4.23 0.59
C ASN A 55 14.76 4.92 1.87
N ALA A 56 15.90 5.60 1.80
CA ALA A 56 16.49 6.28 2.95
C ALA A 56 15.66 7.50 3.37
N GLU A 57 15.33 8.36 2.41
CA GLU A 57 14.52 9.55 2.64
C GLU A 57 13.12 9.19 3.14
N PHE A 58 12.50 8.18 2.52
CA PHE A 58 11.19 7.70 2.93
C PHE A 58 11.21 7.18 4.36
N LYS A 59 12.21 6.37 4.70
CA LYS A 59 12.37 5.82 6.05
C LYS A 59 12.57 6.93 7.09
N GLU A 60 13.33 7.96 6.79
CA GLU A 60 13.55 9.09 7.70
C GLU A 60 12.29 9.94 7.86
N ILE A 61 11.61 10.28 6.76
CA ILE A 61 10.37 11.07 6.80
C ILE A 61 9.27 10.36 7.60
N PHE A 62 9.14 9.05 7.45
CA PHE A 62 8.07 8.24 8.05
C PHE A 62 8.56 7.36 9.21
N LYS A 63 9.65 7.73 9.87
CA LYS A 63 10.25 6.94 10.97
C LYS A 63 9.30 6.65 12.12
N ASP A 64 8.40 7.57 12.43
CA ASP A 64 7.44 7.40 13.53
C ASP A 64 6.45 6.27 13.20
N GLU A 65 5.98 6.21 11.97
CA GLU A 65 5.09 5.16 11.48
C GLU A 65 5.80 3.80 11.45
N PHE A 66 7.07 3.77 11.00
CA PHE A 66 7.87 2.55 11.06
C PHE A 66 8.10 2.06 12.48
N ASN A 67 8.42 2.96 13.41
CA ASN A 67 8.58 2.61 14.82
C ASN A 67 7.29 2.06 15.42
N LEU A 68 6.14 2.65 15.09
CA LEU A 68 4.85 2.15 15.53
C LEU A 68 4.61 0.70 15.06
N ILE A 69 4.89 0.42 13.79
CA ILE A 69 4.71 -0.92 13.24
C ILE A 69 5.70 -1.90 13.91
N GLN A 70 6.97 -1.53 14.05
CA GLN A 70 7.98 -2.36 14.71
C GLN A 70 7.61 -2.70 16.15
N THR A 71 7.11 -1.71 16.89
CA THR A 71 6.62 -1.92 18.27
C THR A 71 5.42 -2.84 18.29
N LYS A 72 4.47 -2.67 17.38
CA LYS A 72 3.26 -3.50 17.30
C LYS A 72 3.57 -4.97 17.04
N TYR A 73 4.56 -5.25 16.20
CA TYR A 73 4.95 -6.62 15.82
C TYR A 73 6.13 -7.15 16.61
N ASN A 74 6.69 -6.36 17.51
CA ASN A 74 7.93 -6.71 18.23
C ASN A 74 9.01 -7.24 17.27
N SER A 75 9.16 -6.58 16.13
CA SER A 75 9.99 -7.07 15.04
C SER A 75 10.61 -5.92 14.25
N LYS A 76 11.86 -6.09 13.84
CA LYS A 76 12.56 -5.12 12.98
C LYS A 76 11.99 -5.16 11.56
N ILE A 77 11.54 -4.01 11.06
CA ILE A 77 11.08 -3.88 9.67
C ILE A 77 12.22 -3.40 8.80
N LEU A 78 12.47 -4.13 7.73
CA LEU A 78 13.40 -3.74 6.69
C LEU A 78 12.60 -3.20 5.50
N LEU A 79 12.80 -1.92 5.19
CA LEU A 79 12.23 -1.32 4.00
C LEU A 79 13.04 -1.77 2.78
N GLN A 80 12.47 -2.66 1.99
CA GLN A 80 13.15 -3.22 0.82
C GLN A 80 13.10 -2.29 -0.38
N ARG A 81 11.93 -1.73 -0.67
CA ARG A 81 11.73 -0.91 -1.86
C ARG A 81 10.60 0.09 -1.66
N VAL A 82 10.84 1.31 -2.10
CA VAL A 82 9.84 2.37 -2.23
C VAL A 82 9.82 2.88 -3.67
N TRP A 83 8.64 3.10 -4.18
CA TRP A 83 8.43 3.77 -5.47
C TRP A 83 7.15 4.59 -5.38
N SER A 84 7.03 5.60 -6.21
CA SER A 84 5.79 6.34 -6.35
C SER A 84 5.08 5.96 -7.64
N VAL A 85 3.78 6.05 -7.62
CA VAL A 85 2.93 5.86 -8.79
C VAL A 85 2.07 7.09 -8.98
N VAL A 86 2.00 7.57 -10.21
CA VAL A 86 1.16 8.71 -10.60
C VAL A 86 0.09 8.18 -11.55
N TYR A 87 -1.16 8.46 -11.20
CA TYR A 87 -2.32 8.13 -12.02
C TYR A 87 -2.89 9.40 -12.65
N HIS A 88 -2.97 9.41 -13.96
CA HIS A 88 -3.73 10.39 -14.72
C HIS A 88 -5.16 9.89 -14.98
N LYS A 89 -5.99 10.71 -15.58
CA LYS A 89 -7.37 10.31 -15.90
C LYS A 89 -7.38 9.11 -16.85
N GLY A 90 -8.01 8.04 -16.41
CA GLY A 90 -8.09 6.80 -17.18
C GLY A 90 -6.99 5.77 -16.88
N ASP A 91 -6.00 6.13 -16.08
CA ASP A 91 -4.94 5.21 -15.67
C ASP A 91 -5.45 4.16 -14.67
N TYR A 92 -4.89 2.97 -14.76
CA TYR A 92 -5.20 1.87 -13.85
C TYR A 92 -4.02 0.89 -13.74
N HIS A 93 -4.00 0.13 -12.67
CA HIS A 93 -3.18 -1.07 -12.54
C HIS A 93 -4.06 -2.30 -12.65
N VAL A 94 -3.62 -3.26 -13.46
CA VAL A 94 -4.26 -4.58 -13.48
C VAL A 94 -4.06 -5.29 -12.14
N PRO A 95 -4.95 -6.20 -11.75
CA PRO A 95 -4.76 -7.05 -10.58
C PRO A 95 -3.40 -7.76 -10.65
N HIS A 96 -2.61 -7.65 -9.60
CA HIS A 96 -1.30 -8.27 -9.48
C HIS A 96 -1.02 -8.62 -8.03
N ASN A 97 -0.02 -9.44 -7.79
CA ASN A 97 0.45 -9.76 -6.46
C ASN A 97 1.87 -9.22 -6.22
N HIS A 98 2.19 -9.04 -4.96
CA HIS A 98 3.55 -8.78 -4.51
C HIS A 98 4.09 -10.06 -3.90
N SER A 99 4.88 -10.80 -4.68
CA SER A 99 5.43 -12.09 -4.26
C SER A 99 6.40 -11.94 -3.09
N SER A 100 6.31 -12.86 -2.15
CA SER A 100 7.37 -13.33 -1.23
C SER A 100 7.89 -12.44 -0.10
N THR A 101 7.50 -11.20 0.08
CA THR A 101 8.20 -10.34 1.02
C THR A 101 7.31 -9.62 2.01
N GLY A 102 6.78 -10.33 2.98
CA GLY A 102 6.17 -9.72 4.17
C GLY A 102 5.01 -8.76 3.87
N TYR A 103 5.19 -7.47 4.10
CA TYR A 103 4.12 -6.48 3.99
C TYR A 103 4.32 -5.54 2.80
N CYS A 104 3.21 -5.24 2.11
CA CYS A 104 3.15 -4.16 1.15
C CYS A 104 2.31 -3.02 1.74
N GLY A 105 2.84 -1.81 1.71
CA GLY A 105 2.15 -0.61 2.18
C GLY A 105 1.82 0.34 1.04
N ILE A 106 0.72 1.05 1.15
CA ILE A 106 0.34 2.13 0.22
C ILE A 106 0.15 3.41 1.03
N LEU A 107 0.86 4.45 0.62
CA LEU A 107 0.67 5.80 1.13
C LEU A 107 0.01 6.65 0.04
N TYR A 108 -1.18 7.15 0.31
CA TYR A 108 -1.86 8.08 -0.58
C TYR A 108 -1.40 9.50 -0.28
N LEU A 109 -0.64 10.10 -1.20
CA LEU A 109 -0.16 11.48 -1.07
C LEU A 109 -1.20 12.48 -1.54
N ASP A 110 -1.87 12.17 -2.65
CA ASP A 110 -2.93 12.99 -3.22
C ASP A 110 -4.03 12.10 -3.78
N MET A 111 -5.26 12.39 -3.40
CA MET A 111 -6.44 11.70 -3.89
C MET A 111 -7.59 12.67 -4.08
N LYS A 112 -8.12 12.71 -5.28
CA LYS A 112 -9.36 13.43 -5.57
C LYS A 112 -10.57 12.53 -5.28
N PRO A 113 -11.78 13.07 -5.13
CA PRO A 113 -12.99 12.29 -4.90
C PRO A 113 -13.24 11.20 -5.96
N ASP A 114 -12.86 11.46 -7.20
CA ASP A 114 -12.98 10.58 -8.36
C ASP A 114 -11.72 9.73 -8.65
N SER A 115 -10.69 9.82 -7.81
CA SER A 115 -9.48 9.01 -7.97
C SER A 115 -9.79 7.52 -7.87
N PRO A 116 -9.12 6.68 -8.68
CA PRO A 116 -9.26 5.24 -8.58
C PRO A 116 -8.87 4.74 -7.19
N LYS A 117 -9.63 3.78 -6.68
CA LYS A 117 -9.40 3.20 -5.36
C LYS A 117 -8.62 1.89 -5.48
N THR A 118 -7.74 1.64 -4.53
CA THR A 118 -7.11 0.32 -4.41
C THR A 118 -8.16 -0.70 -4.02
N THR A 119 -8.24 -1.78 -4.79
CA THR A 119 -9.17 -2.88 -4.56
C THR A 119 -8.37 -4.14 -4.30
N TYR A 120 -8.72 -4.87 -3.25
CA TYR A 120 -8.11 -6.14 -2.91
C TYR A 120 -9.00 -7.27 -3.37
N ILE A 121 -8.45 -8.20 -4.15
CA ILE A 121 -9.16 -9.33 -4.72
C ILE A 121 -8.67 -10.61 -4.03
N GLN A 122 -9.59 -11.48 -3.65
CA GLN A 122 -9.26 -12.77 -3.03
C GLN A 122 -8.50 -13.66 -4.02
N PRO A 123 -7.29 -14.12 -3.67
CA PRO A 123 -6.44 -14.81 -4.64
C PRO A 123 -6.84 -16.27 -4.92
N TRP A 124 -7.65 -16.87 -4.08
CA TRP A 124 -8.04 -18.29 -4.17
C TRP A 124 -9.50 -18.52 -4.58
N ASN A 125 -10.20 -17.50 -5.02
CA ASN A 125 -11.50 -17.72 -5.66
C ASN A 125 -11.29 -18.31 -7.04
N ASN A 126 -11.95 -19.43 -7.30
CA ASN A 126 -12.05 -20.04 -8.60
C ASN A 126 -12.56 -19.02 -9.63
N GLN A 127 -12.15 -19.20 -10.89
CA GLN A 127 -12.20 -18.24 -11.98
C GLN A 127 -13.54 -17.50 -12.23
N GLU A 128 -14.61 -17.91 -11.58
CA GLU A 128 -15.98 -17.40 -11.86
C GLU A 128 -16.46 -16.32 -10.91
N ASP A 129 -15.87 -16.19 -9.70
CA ASP A 129 -16.32 -15.21 -8.70
C ASP A 129 -15.14 -14.45 -8.09
N ARG A 130 -14.69 -13.41 -8.81
CA ARG A 130 -13.68 -12.47 -8.30
C ARG A 130 -14.32 -11.51 -7.30
N SER A 131 -14.71 -12.03 -6.15
CA SER A 131 -15.24 -11.18 -5.10
C SER A 131 -14.17 -10.20 -4.60
N VAL A 132 -14.54 -8.93 -4.61
CA VAL A 132 -13.73 -7.87 -4.02
C VAL A 132 -13.71 -8.08 -2.52
N LEU A 133 -12.55 -8.41 -1.96
CA LEU A 133 -12.39 -8.59 -0.52
C LEU A 133 -12.57 -7.29 0.25
N TYR A 134 -11.99 -6.23 -0.28
CA TYR A 134 -11.95 -4.97 0.43
C TYR A 134 -11.55 -3.81 -0.46
N THR A 135 -12.32 -2.75 -0.41
CA THR A 135 -11.97 -1.45 -0.98
C THR A 135 -11.86 -0.45 0.17
N PRO A 136 -10.66 0.02 0.51
CA PRO A 136 -10.50 0.99 1.59
C PRO A 136 -11.31 2.26 1.32
N GLN A 137 -12.10 2.68 2.28
CA GLN A 137 -12.70 4.01 2.26
C GLN A 137 -11.60 5.01 2.59
N VAL A 138 -11.08 5.70 1.60
CA VAL A 138 -10.20 6.85 1.80
C VAL A 138 -11.12 8.05 1.97
N LYS A 139 -11.17 8.59 3.17
CA LYS A 139 -11.83 9.88 3.40
C LYS A 139 -10.91 10.97 2.85
N PRO A 140 -11.45 11.92 2.09
CA PRO A 140 -10.70 13.06 1.59
C PRO A 140 -10.06 13.89 2.68
#